data_bfc64b985bc8a4f8abe5b742cba6c843
#
_entry.id   bfc64b985bc8a4f8abe5b742cba6c843
#
_cell.length_a   1.000
_cell.length_b   1.000
_cell.length_c   1.000
_cell.angle_alpha   90.00
_cell.angle_beta   90.00
_cell.angle_gamma   90.00
#
_symmetry.space_group_name_H-M   'P 1'
#
loop_
_entity.id
_entity.type
_entity.pdbx_description
1 polymer ?
#
loop_
_entity_poly.entity_id
_entity_poly.type
_entity_poly.pdbx_seq_one_letter_code
_entity_poly.pdbx_strand_id
1 'polypeptide(L)'
;MNTITLEQLYYIGELISVVAVIASLIYVGKQIHLNTEHAYAQWSNGILKEFAYDRDFANCWMKGNADFDNLDEIDKQRLLLYEWNAINMWHYFFNLHRQKILPETEWRKLAWTIEHMGRRQVVRKAWSDFKDSYDKPFQDFMSQYVSQS
;
A
#
# COMPACT_ATOMS: atom_id res chain seq x y z
N MET A 1 61.16 6.75 -1.48
CA MET A 1 59.90 5.99 -1.43
C MET A 1 59.39 6.09 -0.01
N ASN A 2 58.27 6.79 0.21
CA ASN A 2 57.68 6.85 1.53
C ASN A 2 57.01 5.48 1.81
N THR A 3 57.53 4.76 2.78
CA THR A 3 56.92 3.52 3.29
C THR A 3 55.69 3.88 4.12
N ILE A 4 54.54 3.37 3.68
CA ILE A 4 53.26 3.52 4.44
C ILE A 4 53.45 2.79 5.78
N THR A 5 53.21 3.45 6.88
CA THR A 5 53.29 2.86 8.23
C THR A 5 52.09 1.95 8.50
N LEU A 6 52.21 1.01 9.43
CA LEU A 6 51.12 0.11 9.85
C LEU A 6 49.93 0.90 10.38
N GLU A 7 50.16 1.99 11.05
CA GLU A 7 49.17 2.92 11.56
C GLU A 7 48.36 3.63 10.45
N GLN A 8 49.06 4.05 9.39
CA GLN A 8 48.40 4.65 8.21
C GLN A 8 47.53 3.63 7.47
N LEU A 9 47.98 2.37 7.38
CA LEU A 9 47.14 1.30 6.82
C LEU A 9 45.90 1.02 7.63
N TYR A 10 45.99 1.08 8.98
CA TYR A 10 44.86 0.92 9.87
C TYR A 10 43.80 2.01 9.64
N TYR A 11 44.19 3.29 9.63
CA TYR A 11 43.27 4.41 9.40
C TYR A 11 42.65 4.38 7.99
N ILE A 12 43.39 3.98 6.98
CA ILE A 12 42.84 3.80 5.63
C ILE A 12 41.79 2.70 5.63
N GLY A 13 42.04 1.57 6.29
CA GLY A 13 41.09 0.46 6.40
C GLY A 13 39.81 0.86 7.13
N GLU A 14 39.92 1.64 8.20
CA GLU A 14 38.78 2.18 8.94
C GLU A 14 37.94 3.14 8.08
N LEU A 15 38.58 4.06 7.35
CA LEU A 15 37.91 4.98 6.45
C LEU A 15 37.16 4.26 5.34
N ILE A 16 37.78 3.27 4.72
CA ILE A 16 37.15 2.43 3.69
C ILE A 16 35.91 1.71 4.26
N SER A 17 36.02 1.18 5.48
CA SER A 17 34.93 0.49 6.16
C SER A 17 33.72 1.43 6.40
N VAL A 18 33.97 2.65 6.87
CA VAL A 18 32.92 3.66 7.05
C VAL A 18 32.23 4.02 5.73
N VAL A 19 33.03 4.24 4.67
CA VAL A 19 32.47 4.54 3.33
C VAL A 19 31.63 3.37 2.81
N ALA A 20 32.08 2.13 2.99
CA ALA A 20 31.36 0.94 2.58
C ALA A 20 30.01 0.80 3.33
N VAL A 21 29.99 1.08 4.63
CA VAL A 21 28.74 1.07 5.41
C VAL A 21 27.77 2.15 4.92
N ILE A 22 28.23 3.37 4.69
CA ILE A 22 27.40 4.45 4.16
C ILE A 22 26.81 4.09 2.79
N ALA A 23 27.66 3.58 1.88
CA ALA A 23 27.22 3.15 0.56
C ALA A 23 26.17 2.01 0.64
N SER A 24 26.36 1.07 1.56
CA SER A 24 25.42 -0.02 1.83
C SER A 24 24.06 0.51 2.33
N LEU A 25 24.07 1.48 3.25
CA LEU A 25 22.83 2.10 3.76
C LEU A 25 22.07 2.85 2.67
N ILE A 26 22.77 3.59 1.81
CA ILE A 26 22.18 4.27 0.65
C ILE A 26 21.57 3.25 -0.32
N TYR A 27 22.28 2.16 -0.60
CA TYR A 27 21.80 1.08 -1.46
C TYR A 27 20.54 0.43 -0.90
N VAL A 28 20.53 0.08 0.39
CA VAL A 28 19.36 -0.51 1.07
C VAL A 28 18.17 0.45 1.04
N GLY A 29 18.39 1.75 1.31
CA GLY A 29 17.34 2.76 1.22
C GLY A 29 16.71 2.83 -0.18
N LYS A 30 17.54 2.81 -1.22
CA LYS A 30 17.06 2.77 -2.62
C LYS A 30 16.31 1.48 -2.93
N GLN A 31 16.76 0.34 -2.43
CA GLN A 31 16.10 -0.95 -2.63
C GLN A 31 14.72 -1.00 -1.98
N ILE A 32 14.57 -0.45 -0.76
CA ILE A 32 13.27 -0.34 -0.09
C ILE A 32 12.30 0.49 -0.94
N HIS A 33 12.75 1.62 -1.47
CA HIS A 33 11.93 2.49 -2.32
C HIS A 33 11.45 1.76 -3.59
N LEU A 34 12.36 1.10 -4.31
CA LEU A 34 12.02 0.32 -5.51
C LEU A 34 11.04 -0.82 -5.20
N ASN A 35 11.25 -1.55 -4.09
CA ASN A 35 10.35 -2.63 -3.69
C ASN A 35 8.94 -2.12 -3.38
N THR A 36 8.83 -0.92 -2.79
CA THR A 36 7.53 -0.28 -2.51
C THR A 36 6.79 0.08 -3.80
N GLU A 37 7.49 0.65 -4.78
CA GLU A 37 6.90 0.95 -6.10
C GLU A 37 6.43 -0.32 -6.82
N HIS A 38 7.24 -1.39 -6.78
CA HIS A 38 6.88 -2.69 -7.34
C HIS A 38 5.66 -3.30 -6.66
N ALA A 39 5.57 -3.24 -5.33
CA ALA A 39 4.42 -3.75 -4.58
C ALA A 39 3.13 -3.02 -4.98
N TYR A 40 3.17 -1.70 -5.13
CA TYR A 40 2.02 -0.91 -5.60
C TYR A 40 1.62 -1.29 -7.03
N ALA A 41 2.58 -1.39 -7.94
CA ALA A 41 2.31 -1.77 -9.33
C ALA A 41 1.73 -3.19 -9.44
N GLN A 42 2.24 -4.14 -8.67
CA GLN A 42 1.73 -5.52 -8.64
C GLN A 42 0.30 -5.57 -8.13
N TRP A 43 -0.01 -4.86 -7.05
CA TRP A 43 -1.37 -4.79 -6.51
C TRP A 43 -2.34 -4.15 -7.51
N SER A 44 -2.00 -3.00 -8.07
CA SER A 44 -2.82 -2.30 -9.07
C SER A 44 -3.09 -3.17 -10.30
N ASN A 45 -2.06 -3.85 -10.81
CA ASN A 45 -2.19 -4.78 -11.93
C ASN A 45 -3.03 -6.03 -11.56
N GLY A 46 -2.97 -6.51 -10.31
CA GLY A 46 -3.79 -7.60 -9.80
C GLY A 46 -5.28 -7.28 -9.90
N ILE A 47 -5.68 -6.11 -9.40
CA ILE A 47 -7.06 -5.63 -9.49
C ILE A 47 -7.53 -5.53 -10.93
N LEU A 48 -6.73 -4.90 -11.81
CA LEU A 48 -7.09 -4.76 -13.22
C LEU A 48 -7.25 -6.12 -13.94
N LYS A 49 -6.43 -7.10 -13.58
CA LYS A 49 -6.54 -8.46 -14.14
C LYS A 49 -7.84 -9.14 -13.73
N GLU A 50 -8.27 -9.04 -12.49
CA GLU A 50 -9.53 -9.62 -12.03
C GLU A 50 -10.70 -9.06 -12.84
N PHE A 51 -10.77 -7.74 -13.04
CA PHE A 51 -11.81 -7.14 -13.88
C PHE A 51 -11.70 -7.49 -15.35
N ALA A 52 -10.49 -7.59 -15.89
CA ALA A 52 -10.28 -7.83 -17.32
C ALA A 52 -10.53 -9.28 -17.73
N TYR A 53 -10.29 -10.25 -16.84
CA TYR A 53 -10.29 -11.67 -17.17
C TYR A 53 -11.40 -12.47 -16.47
N ASP A 54 -11.96 -11.99 -15.35
CA ASP A 54 -13.09 -12.62 -14.67
C ASP A 54 -14.37 -11.82 -14.92
N ARG A 55 -15.11 -12.23 -15.95
CA ARG A 55 -16.39 -11.60 -16.32
C ARG A 55 -17.44 -11.74 -15.20
N ASP A 56 -17.44 -12.86 -14.50
CA ASP A 56 -18.42 -13.13 -13.44
C ASP A 56 -18.14 -12.24 -12.24
N PHE A 57 -16.86 -12.07 -11.87
CA PHE A 57 -16.47 -11.11 -10.85
C PHE A 57 -16.82 -9.67 -11.25
N ALA A 58 -16.50 -9.26 -12.47
CA ALA A 58 -16.83 -7.91 -12.95
C ALA A 58 -18.35 -7.65 -12.91
N ASN A 59 -19.18 -8.62 -13.29
CA ASN A 59 -20.64 -8.51 -13.20
C ASN A 59 -21.12 -8.43 -11.73
N CYS A 60 -20.57 -9.27 -10.85
CA CYS A 60 -20.86 -9.23 -9.42
C CYS A 60 -20.52 -7.85 -8.84
N TRP A 61 -19.32 -7.32 -9.14
CA TRP A 61 -18.88 -6.02 -8.68
C TRP A 61 -19.77 -4.87 -9.19
N MET A 62 -20.17 -4.89 -10.46
CA MET A 62 -21.08 -3.89 -11.02
C MET A 62 -22.46 -3.93 -10.35
N LYS A 63 -23.02 -5.12 -10.17
CA LYS A 63 -24.31 -5.31 -9.47
C LYS A 63 -24.23 -4.83 -8.02
N GLY A 64 -23.17 -5.21 -7.30
CA GLY A 64 -22.99 -4.83 -5.91
C GLY A 64 -22.79 -3.33 -5.69
N ASN A 65 -22.18 -2.62 -6.66
CA ASN A 65 -22.10 -1.17 -6.59
C ASN A 65 -23.45 -0.48 -6.91
N ALA A 66 -24.32 -1.12 -7.66
CA ALA A 66 -25.66 -0.61 -7.93
C ALA A 66 -26.65 -0.92 -6.79
N ASP A 67 -26.62 -2.14 -6.27
CA ASP A 67 -27.53 -2.60 -5.22
C ASP A 67 -26.93 -3.83 -4.50
N PHE A 68 -26.14 -3.58 -3.46
CA PHE A 68 -25.47 -4.62 -2.68
C PHE A 68 -26.47 -5.53 -1.93
N ASP A 69 -27.56 -4.97 -1.42
CA ASP A 69 -28.49 -5.70 -0.57
C ASP A 69 -29.26 -6.78 -1.33
N ASN A 70 -29.43 -6.62 -2.63
CA ASN A 70 -30.12 -7.57 -3.52
C ASN A 70 -29.19 -8.63 -4.15
N LEU A 71 -27.91 -8.66 -3.81
CA LEU A 71 -27.04 -9.77 -4.17
C LEU A 71 -27.34 -11.03 -3.36
N ASP A 72 -27.02 -12.21 -3.94
CA ASP A 72 -26.99 -13.43 -3.17
C ASP A 72 -25.85 -13.42 -2.12
N GLU A 73 -25.96 -14.29 -1.13
CA GLU A 73 -25.01 -14.30 0.01
C GLU A 73 -23.58 -14.64 -0.39
N ILE A 74 -23.38 -15.44 -1.44
CA ILE A 74 -22.04 -15.80 -1.94
C ILE A 74 -21.40 -14.58 -2.59
N ASP A 75 -22.12 -13.87 -3.44
CA ASP A 75 -21.66 -12.66 -4.11
C ASP A 75 -21.41 -11.52 -3.09
N LYS A 76 -22.28 -11.37 -2.07
CA LYS A 76 -22.02 -10.42 -0.96
C LYS A 76 -20.70 -10.71 -0.25
N GLN A 77 -20.48 -11.96 0.16
CA GLN A 77 -19.25 -12.34 0.85
C GLN A 77 -18.02 -12.15 -0.05
N ARG A 78 -18.11 -12.51 -1.31
CA ARG A 78 -17.04 -12.32 -2.30
C ARG A 78 -16.63 -10.87 -2.42
N LEU A 79 -17.60 -9.95 -2.52
CA LEU A 79 -17.34 -8.52 -2.59
C LEU A 79 -16.80 -7.95 -1.29
N LEU A 80 -17.33 -8.33 -0.14
CA LEU A 80 -16.83 -7.87 1.16
C LEU A 80 -15.37 -8.27 1.37
N LEU A 81 -15.00 -9.50 1.04
CA LEU A 81 -13.61 -9.96 1.14
C LEU A 81 -12.69 -9.22 0.16
N TYR A 82 -13.17 -8.96 -1.04
CA TYR A 82 -12.41 -8.18 -2.03
C TYR A 82 -12.15 -6.75 -1.55
N GLU A 83 -13.18 -6.05 -1.08
CA GLU A 83 -13.03 -4.68 -0.57
C GLU A 83 -12.21 -4.64 0.72
N TRP A 84 -12.34 -5.64 1.59
CA TRP A 84 -11.47 -5.76 2.76
C TRP A 84 -10.00 -5.91 2.36
N ASN A 85 -9.69 -6.72 1.35
CA ASN A 85 -8.34 -6.81 0.82
C ASN A 85 -7.83 -5.47 0.28
N ALA A 86 -8.68 -4.72 -0.44
CA ALA A 86 -8.34 -3.37 -0.90
C ALA A 86 -8.06 -2.41 0.27
N ILE A 87 -8.88 -2.43 1.33
CA ILE A 87 -8.68 -1.62 2.54
C ILE A 87 -7.37 -2.00 3.25
N ASN A 88 -7.01 -3.29 3.32
CA ASN A 88 -5.73 -3.75 3.87
C ASN A 88 -4.53 -3.16 3.10
N MET A 89 -4.63 -3.11 1.77
CA MET A 89 -3.59 -2.49 0.93
C MET A 89 -3.54 -0.97 1.13
N TRP A 90 -4.68 -0.30 1.28
CA TRP A 90 -4.71 1.13 1.61
C TRP A 90 -4.06 1.41 2.96
N HIS A 91 -4.33 0.60 3.97
CA HIS A 91 -3.68 0.68 5.29
C HIS A 91 -2.16 0.48 5.18
N TYR A 92 -1.71 -0.51 4.43
CA TYR A 92 -0.28 -0.74 4.21
C TYR A 92 0.40 0.50 3.61
N PHE A 93 -0.12 1.06 2.51
CA PHE A 93 0.46 2.24 1.87
C PHE A 93 0.30 3.52 2.71
N PHE A 94 -0.79 3.66 3.47
CA PHE A 94 -0.94 4.73 4.44
C PHE A 94 0.19 4.72 5.48
N ASN A 95 0.55 3.56 5.99
CA ASN A 95 1.65 3.41 6.94
C ASN A 95 3.01 3.70 6.30
N LEU A 96 3.25 3.29 5.06
CA LEU A 96 4.46 3.65 4.32
C LEU A 96 4.56 5.16 4.08
N HIS A 97 3.45 5.83 3.79
CA HIS A 97 3.42 7.29 3.67
C HIS A 97 3.74 7.97 5.00
N ARG A 98 3.14 7.53 6.10
CA ARG A 98 3.46 8.06 7.45
C ARG A 98 4.93 7.91 7.81
N GLN A 99 5.56 6.82 7.39
CA GLN A 99 6.99 6.55 7.58
C GLN A 99 7.89 7.29 6.57
N LYS A 100 7.32 8.10 5.68
CA LYS A 100 8.03 8.81 4.59
C LYS A 100 8.80 7.88 3.63
N ILE A 101 8.34 6.64 3.50
CA ILE A 101 8.88 5.64 2.55
C ILE A 101 8.18 5.75 1.20
N LEU A 102 6.84 5.94 1.20
CA LEU A 102 6.06 6.11 -0.02
C LEU A 102 6.25 7.54 -0.57
N PRO A 103 6.62 7.71 -1.87
CA PRO A 103 6.70 9.02 -2.49
C PRO A 103 5.38 9.79 -2.46
N GLU A 104 5.44 11.09 -2.32
CA GLU A 104 4.26 11.95 -2.30
C GLU A 104 3.42 11.87 -3.58
N THR A 105 4.05 11.62 -4.72
CA THR A 105 3.37 11.42 -6.00
C THR A 105 2.48 10.18 -5.99
N GLU A 106 2.97 9.07 -5.42
CA GLU A 106 2.23 7.83 -5.31
C GLU A 106 1.14 7.91 -4.23
N TRP A 107 1.44 8.59 -3.12
CA TRP A 107 0.47 8.86 -2.09
C TRP A 107 -0.74 9.62 -2.62
N ARG A 108 -0.53 10.68 -3.41
CA ARG A 108 -1.64 11.47 -4.00
C ARG A 108 -2.54 10.64 -4.91
N LYS A 109 -1.99 9.73 -5.71
CA LYS A 109 -2.77 8.81 -6.55
C LYS A 109 -3.63 7.89 -5.69
N LEU A 110 -3.03 7.33 -4.64
CA LEU A 110 -3.74 6.44 -3.72
C LEU A 110 -4.83 7.19 -2.94
N ALA A 111 -4.54 8.36 -2.39
CA ALA A 111 -5.50 9.18 -1.66
C ALA A 111 -6.71 9.54 -2.55
N TRP A 112 -6.46 9.90 -3.80
CA TRP A 112 -7.51 10.11 -4.80
C TRP A 112 -8.36 8.84 -5.00
N THR A 113 -7.73 7.67 -5.12
CA THR A 113 -8.42 6.39 -5.26
C THR A 113 -9.29 6.10 -4.04
N ILE A 114 -8.75 6.29 -2.82
CA ILE A 114 -9.49 6.08 -1.57
C ILE A 114 -10.68 7.02 -1.47
N GLU A 115 -10.52 8.30 -1.81
CA GLU A 115 -11.59 9.28 -1.82
C GLU A 115 -12.76 8.85 -2.75
N HIS A 116 -12.43 8.37 -3.96
CA HIS A 116 -13.44 7.99 -4.94
C HIS A 116 -14.07 6.63 -4.64
N MET A 117 -13.27 5.66 -4.24
CA MET A 117 -13.73 4.30 -3.96
C MET A 117 -14.38 4.16 -2.58
N GLY A 118 -13.92 4.92 -1.59
CA GLY A 118 -14.44 4.89 -0.21
C GLY A 118 -15.93 5.25 -0.09
N ARG A 119 -16.46 5.99 -1.06
CA ARG A 119 -17.90 6.39 -1.09
C ARG A 119 -18.84 5.27 -1.53
N ARG A 120 -18.31 4.16 -2.07
CA ARG A 120 -19.15 3.05 -2.54
C ARG A 120 -19.79 2.29 -1.38
N GLN A 121 -21.04 1.85 -1.57
CA GLN A 121 -21.81 1.13 -0.54
C GLN A 121 -21.05 -0.09 -0.01
N VAL A 122 -20.48 -0.90 -0.90
CA VAL A 122 -19.74 -2.12 -0.53
C VAL A 122 -18.51 -1.80 0.32
N VAL A 123 -17.75 -0.74 -0.02
CA VAL A 123 -16.58 -0.31 0.76
C VAL A 123 -17.01 0.16 2.15
N ARG A 124 -18.08 0.95 2.24
CA ARG A 124 -18.62 1.38 3.54
C ARG A 124 -19.06 0.20 4.40
N LYS A 125 -19.69 -0.80 3.79
CA LYS A 125 -20.08 -2.02 4.48
C LYS A 125 -18.88 -2.81 4.98
N ALA A 126 -17.90 -3.06 4.13
CA ALA A 126 -16.64 -3.71 4.52
C ALA A 126 -15.91 -2.93 5.61
N TRP A 127 -15.84 -1.60 5.48
CA TRP A 127 -15.27 -0.75 6.53
C TRP A 127 -16.01 -0.87 7.85
N SER A 128 -17.33 -0.82 7.85
CA SER A 128 -18.13 -0.98 9.07
C SER A 128 -17.85 -2.30 9.79
N ASP A 129 -17.64 -3.38 9.03
CA ASP A 129 -17.45 -4.71 9.59
C ASP A 129 -16.00 -4.92 10.10
N PHE A 130 -15.01 -4.25 9.51
CA PHE A 130 -13.59 -4.54 9.79
C PHE A 130 -12.79 -3.36 10.40
N LYS A 131 -13.37 -2.17 10.55
CA LYS A 131 -12.66 -0.95 11.00
C LYS A 131 -11.89 -1.11 12.31
N ASP A 132 -12.43 -1.90 13.24
CA ASP A 132 -11.84 -2.08 14.58
C ASP A 132 -10.56 -2.94 14.56
N SER A 133 -10.23 -3.55 13.42
CA SER A 133 -8.97 -4.27 13.21
C SER A 133 -7.80 -3.35 12.85
N TYR A 134 -8.06 -2.06 12.57
CA TYR A 134 -7.05 -1.10 12.15
C TYR A 134 -6.64 -0.15 13.27
N ASP A 135 -5.44 0.44 13.15
CA ASP A 135 -4.95 1.45 14.08
C ASP A 135 -5.74 2.77 13.99
N LYS A 136 -5.81 3.48 15.11
CA LYS A 136 -6.60 4.72 15.22
C LYS A 136 -6.25 5.78 14.16
N PRO A 137 -4.96 6.04 13.82
CA PRO A 137 -4.64 6.99 12.76
C PRO A 137 -5.25 6.64 11.40
N PHE A 138 -5.31 5.35 11.03
CA PHE A 138 -5.95 4.94 9.79
C PHE A 138 -7.48 5.03 9.87
N GLN A 139 -8.07 4.69 11.03
CA GLN A 139 -9.49 4.88 11.25
C GLN A 139 -9.90 6.34 11.09
N ASP A 140 -9.13 7.29 11.66
CA ASP A 140 -9.39 8.72 11.55
C ASP A 140 -9.23 9.23 10.10
N PHE A 141 -8.26 8.69 9.38
CA PHE A 141 -8.08 8.98 7.95
C PHE A 141 -9.26 8.48 7.13
N MET A 142 -9.65 7.22 7.27
CA MET A 142 -10.75 6.62 6.51
C MET A 142 -12.10 7.25 6.81
N SER A 143 -12.34 7.69 8.03
CA SER A 143 -13.60 8.32 8.43
C SER A 143 -13.94 9.58 7.64
N GLN A 144 -12.93 10.25 7.06
CA GLN A 144 -13.10 11.43 6.21
C GLN A 144 -13.78 11.10 4.87
N TYR A 145 -13.64 9.85 4.40
CA TYR A 145 -14.13 9.43 3.09
C TYR A 145 -15.33 8.49 3.15
N VAL A 146 -15.42 7.69 4.21
CA VAL A 146 -16.43 6.62 4.32
C VAL A 146 -17.70 7.08 5.04
N SER A 147 -17.63 8.12 5.86
CA SER A 147 -18.77 8.62 6.66
C SER A 147 -19.64 9.66 5.97
N GLN A 148 -19.34 10.07 4.74
CA GLN A 148 -20.13 11.03 3.98
C GLN A 148 -21.26 10.29 3.23
N SER A 149 -22.42 10.15 3.87
CA SER A 149 -23.70 9.76 3.28
C SER A 149 -24.49 11.00 2.93
#